data_54a6bf25a93ed57ce35cab71654d9849
#
_entry.id   54a6bf25a93ed57ce35cab71654d9849
#
_cell.length_a   1.000
_cell.length_b   1.000
_cell.length_c   1.000
_cell.angle_alpha   90.00
_cell.angle_beta   90.00
_cell.angle_gamma   90.00
#
_symmetry.space_group_name_H-M   'P 1'
#
loop_
_entity.id
_entity.type
_entity.pdbx_description
1 polymer ?
#
loop_
_entity_poly.entity_id
_entity_poly.type
_entity_poly.pdbx_seq_one_letter_code
_entity_poly.pdbx_strand_id
1 'polypeptide(L)'
;MNTNEEQPRPKREVNFRLVAQIVMVLTLIGIIVTTIMIFTPPLGGSGYAELSILTYNETDELYEADNYPTSVIYNQTEGLSENITLFFMVKNQYRIAKFFEIQLKIGLYSLIIDEDTFGSNTSSYFYEEHWKSKVLNRDEQWGPNTQTEVIFNFNSAILTHLGYEANGYKLLFELWEFDSSENDFAFSGIFVYLTSFQLILVS
;
A
#
# COMPACT_ATOMS: atom_id res chain seq x y z
N MET A 1 52.44 40.87 62.00
CA MET A 1 52.59 39.60 61.29
C MET A 1 51.35 38.80 61.53
N ASN A 2 50.32 38.95 60.62
CA ASN A 2 49.09 38.27 60.74
C ASN A 2 49.13 37.04 59.85
N THR A 3 49.24 35.87 60.45
CA THR A 3 49.12 34.57 59.80
C THR A 3 47.60 34.26 59.69
N ASN A 4 47.08 34.44 58.46
CA ASN A 4 45.71 33.95 58.12
C ASN A 4 45.83 32.43 58.01
N GLU A 5 45.37 31.70 59.02
CA GLU A 5 45.12 30.25 58.90
C GLU A 5 43.87 30.05 57.95
N GLU A 6 44.14 29.57 56.74
CA GLU A 6 43.10 29.07 55.82
C GLU A 6 42.41 27.85 56.47
N GLN A 7 41.17 27.98 56.86
CA GLN A 7 40.33 26.84 57.29
C GLN A 7 40.19 25.86 56.13
N PRO A 8 40.44 24.57 56.28
CA PRO A 8 40.26 23.57 55.28
C PRO A 8 38.75 23.43 54.95
N ARG A 9 38.37 23.65 53.68
CA ARG A 9 36.98 23.44 53.21
C ARG A 9 36.59 21.99 53.45
N PRO A 10 35.38 21.73 53.98
CA PRO A 10 34.92 20.39 54.23
C PRO A 10 34.82 19.63 52.89
N LYS A 11 35.57 18.53 52.77
CA LYS A 11 35.43 17.61 51.65
C LYS A 11 34.00 17.02 51.67
N ARG A 12 33.19 17.38 50.66
CA ARG A 12 31.86 16.83 50.48
C ARG A 12 32.02 15.34 50.15
N GLU A 13 31.82 14.47 51.10
CA GLU A 13 31.79 13.04 50.87
C GLU A 13 30.58 12.71 50.03
N VAL A 14 30.80 12.32 48.79
CA VAL A 14 29.74 11.87 47.90
C VAL A 14 29.26 10.51 48.40
N ASN A 15 28.02 10.44 48.83
CA ASN A 15 27.43 9.20 49.31
C ASN A 15 27.19 8.25 48.10
N PHE A 16 28.20 7.42 47.81
CA PHE A 16 28.21 6.48 46.69
C PHE A 16 26.99 5.57 46.64
N ARG A 17 26.43 5.22 47.80
CA ARG A 17 25.22 4.41 47.89
C ARG A 17 24.00 5.14 47.33
N LEU A 18 23.87 6.42 47.61
CA LEU A 18 22.79 7.26 47.12
C LEU A 18 22.91 7.48 45.60
N VAL A 19 24.14 7.72 45.12
CA VAL A 19 24.40 7.85 43.67
C VAL A 19 24.05 6.55 42.92
N ALA A 20 24.45 5.40 43.46
CA ALA A 20 24.12 4.09 42.84
C ALA A 20 22.60 3.84 42.81
N GLN A 21 21.87 4.21 43.85
CA GLN A 21 20.41 4.10 43.88
C GLN A 21 19.75 4.99 42.84
N ILE A 22 20.20 6.23 42.70
CA ILE A 22 19.66 7.16 41.68
C ILE A 22 19.92 6.62 40.27
N VAL A 23 21.12 6.14 39.98
CA VAL A 23 21.46 5.57 38.67
C VAL A 23 20.62 4.35 38.38
N MET A 24 20.43 3.46 39.35
CA MET A 24 19.58 2.27 39.18
C MET A 24 18.12 2.63 38.85
N VAL A 25 17.54 3.62 39.57
CA VAL A 25 16.16 4.08 39.29
C VAL A 25 16.05 4.72 37.92
N LEU A 26 17.01 5.56 37.51
CA LEU A 26 17.02 6.17 36.18
C LEU A 26 17.14 5.13 35.06
N THR A 27 17.97 4.12 35.25
CA THR A 27 18.13 3.01 34.32
C THR A 27 16.83 2.22 34.20
N LEU A 28 16.16 1.92 35.30
CA LEU A 28 14.86 1.20 35.30
C LEU A 28 13.79 1.99 34.57
N ILE A 29 13.71 3.29 34.83
CA ILE A 29 12.79 4.18 34.11
C ILE A 29 13.10 4.19 32.62
N GLY A 30 14.37 4.29 32.23
CA GLY A 30 14.81 4.22 30.84
C GLY A 30 14.37 2.94 30.15
N ILE A 31 14.55 1.79 30.80
CA ILE A 31 14.11 0.49 30.26
C ILE A 31 12.58 0.46 30.06
N ILE A 32 11.84 0.92 31.07
CA ILE A 32 10.35 0.94 31.00
C ILE A 32 9.88 1.84 29.84
N VAL A 33 10.41 3.06 29.73
CA VAL A 33 10.05 3.99 28.65
C VAL A 33 10.42 3.41 27.28
N THR A 34 11.59 2.82 27.13
CA THR A 34 12.03 2.21 25.88
C THR A 34 11.12 1.02 25.52
N THR A 35 10.78 0.19 26.49
CA THR A 35 9.88 -0.95 26.30
C THR A 35 8.48 -0.46 25.86
N ILE A 36 7.96 0.57 26.52
CA ILE A 36 6.67 1.17 26.12
C ILE A 36 6.75 1.72 24.68
N MET A 37 7.83 2.42 24.32
CA MET A 37 8.01 2.97 22.97
C MET A 37 8.11 1.88 21.89
N ILE A 38 8.69 0.73 22.20
CA ILE A 38 8.80 -0.39 21.24
C ILE A 38 7.45 -1.08 21.05
N PHE A 39 6.70 -1.28 22.13
CA PHE A 39 5.44 -2.04 22.11
C PHE A 39 4.18 -1.18 21.93
N THR A 40 4.26 0.12 22.20
CA THR A 40 3.19 1.06 21.81
C THR A 40 3.61 1.75 20.53
N PRO A 41 2.92 1.52 19.39
CA PRO A 41 3.15 2.30 18.20
C PRO A 41 2.96 3.79 18.55
N PRO A 42 3.78 4.70 18.01
CA PRO A 42 3.75 6.11 18.35
C PRO A 42 2.32 6.66 18.28
N LEU A 43 1.92 7.38 19.32
CA LEU A 43 0.65 8.11 19.35
C LEU A 43 0.68 9.13 18.21
N GLY A 44 0.08 8.81 17.09
CA GLY A 44 0.14 9.61 15.86
C GLY A 44 0.91 8.95 14.71
N GLY A 45 1.38 7.71 14.87
CA GLY A 45 1.81 6.91 13.73
C GLY A 45 0.64 6.81 12.74
N SER A 46 0.79 7.46 11.59
CA SER A 46 -0.11 7.25 10.47
C SER A 46 -0.12 5.75 10.20
N GLY A 47 -1.26 5.08 10.41
CA GLY A 47 -1.43 3.71 9.96
C GLY A 47 -1.15 3.65 8.45
N TYR A 48 -1.30 2.51 7.89
CA TYR A 48 -1.15 2.28 6.45
C TYR A 48 -2.28 1.40 5.95
N ALA A 49 -2.44 1.33 4.65
CA ALA A 49 -3.26 0.32 4.02
C ALA A 49 -2.38 -0.69 3.29
N GLU A 50 -2.93 -1.85 3.03
CA GLU A 50 -2.30 -2.90 2.21
C GLU A 50 -3.21 -3.15 1.00
N LEU A 51 -2.60 -3.32 -0.16
CA LEU A 51 -3.26 -3.73 -1.40
C LEU A 51 -2.58 -4.96 -1.94
N SER A 52 -3.35 -5.99 -2.26
CA SER A 52 -2.87 -7.19 -2.95
C SER A 52 -3.81 -7.54 -4.08
N ILE A 53 -3.26 -8.04 -5.18
CA ILE A 53 -4.00 -8.62 -6.29
C ILE A 53 -3.80 -10.13 -6.25
N LEU A 54 -4.85 -10.87 -6.49
CA LEU A 54 -4.90 -12.32 -6.32
C LEU A 54 -5.60 -12.97 -7.51
N THR A 55 -5.26 -14.22 -7.74
CA THR A 55 -5.99 -15.15 -8.60
C THR A 55 -6.71 -16.18 -7.76
N TYR A 56 -7.70 -16.85 -8.31
CA TYR A 56 -8.37 -17.97 -7.66
C TYR A 56 -7.90 -19.28 -8.28
N ASN A 57 -7.35 -20.14 -7.45
CA ASN A 57 -6.95 -21.48 -7.83
C ASN A 57 -8.11 -22.45 -7.58
N GLU A 58 -8.77 -22.90 -8.64
CA GLU A 58 -9.91 -23.81 -8.54
C GLU A 58 -9.55 -25.18 -7.98
N THR A 59 -8.29 -25.60 -8.12
CA THR A 59 -7.85 -26.93 -7.66
C THR A 59 -7.71 -26.97 -6.13
N ASP A 60 -7.16 -25.91 -5.56
CA ASP A 60 -6.91 -25.81 -4.13
C ASP A 60 -7.98 -25.01 -3.39
N GLU A 61 -8.92 -24.41 -4.14
CA GLU A 61 -9.98 -23.53 -3.62
C GLU A 61 -9.43 -22.35 -2.82
N LEU A 62 -8.27 -21.82 -3.25
CA LEU A 62 -7.53 -20.75 -2.56
C LEU A 62 -7.32 -19.53 -3.45
N TYR A 63 -7.22 -18.36 -2.79
CA TYR A 63 -6.76 -17.13 -3.44
C TYR A 63 -5.25 -17.01 -3.26
N GLU A 64 -4.54 -16.85 -4.36
CA GLU A 64 -3.08 -16.85 -4.40
C GLU A 64 -2.54 -15.60 -5.08
N ALA A 65 -1.41 -15.09 -4.61
CA ALA A 65 -0.67 -14.01 -5.26
C ALA A 65 0.32 -14.58 -6.30
N ASP A 66 -0.16 -15.51 -7.11
CA ASP A 66 0.59 -16.25 -8.12
C ASP A 66 -0.32 -16.60 -9.31
N ASN A 67 0.25 -17.25 -10.32
CA ASN A 67 -0.49 -17.76 -11.49
C ASN A 67 -1.30 -16.69 -12.24
N TYR A 68 -0.81 -15.44 -12.25
CA TYR A 68 -1.46 -14.38 -12.99
C TYR A 68 -1.51 -14.69 -14.48
N PRO A 69 -2.64 -14.41 -15.15
CA PRO A 69 -2.72 -14.56 -16.60
C PRO A 69 -1.69 -13.65 -17.26
N THR A 70 -0.86 -14.23 -18.14
CA THR A 70 0.16 -13.50 -18.90
C THR A 70 -0.28 -13.18 -20.31
N SER A 71 -1.37 -13.79 -20.77
CA SER A 71 -1.93 -13.58 -22.10
C SER A 71 -3.43 -13.85 -22.12
N VAL A 72 -4.11 -13.28 -23.08
CA VAL A 72 -5.52 -13.54 -23.39
C VAL A 72 -5.75 -13.55 -24.89
N ILE A 73 -6.70 -14.35 -25.35
CA ILE A 73 -7.11 -14.41 -26.73
C ILE A 73 -7.98 -13.20 -27.05
N TYR A 74 -7.64 -12.45 -28.11
CA TYR A 74 -8.42 -11.34 -28.62
C TYR A 74 -8.98 -11.69 -30.00
N ASN A 75 -10.30 -11.76 -30.09
CA ASN A 75 -11.00 -11.99 -31.35
C ASN A 75 -11.13 -10.68 -32.14
N GLN A 76 -10.40 -10.58 -33.24
CA GLN A 76 -10.41 -9.38 -34.07
C GLN A 76 -11.76 -9.12 -34.75
N THR A 77 -12.52 -10.18 -35.04
CA THR A 77 -13.84 -10.06 -35.67
C THR A 77 -14.87 -9.49 -34.68
N GLU A 78 -14.83 -9.92 -33.44
CA GLU A 78 -15.73 -9.45 -32.37
C GLU A 78 -15.24 -8.16 -31.73
N GLY A 79 -13.98 -7.84 -31.84
CA GLY A 79 -13.36 -6.68 -31.21
C GLY A 79 -13.24 -6.81 -29.69
N LEU A 80 -13.18 -8.03 -29.17
CA LEU A 80 -13.17 -8.34 -27.74
C LEU A 80 -12.18 -9.47 -27.42
N SER A 81 -11.59 -9.43 -26.22
CA SER A 81 -10.88 -10.56 -25.67
C SER A 81 -11.76 -11.45 -24.80
N GLU A 82 -11.23 -12.61 -24.43
CA GLU A 82 -11.75 -13.36 -23.30
C GLU A 82 -11.71 -12.51 -22.02
N ASN A 83 -12.54 -12.89 -21.05
CA ASN A 83 -12.56 -12.23 -19.74
C ASN A 83 -11.32 -12.61 -18.93
N ILE A 84 -10.79 -11.62 -18.27
CA ILE A 84 -9.73 -11.76 -17.27
C ILE A 84 -10.37 -11.55 -15.91
N THR A 85 -10.21 -12.52 -15.03
CA THR A 85 -10.74 -12.47 -13.68
C THR A 85 -9.60 -12.36 -12.69
N LEU A 86 -9.59 -11.31 -11.90
CA LEU A 86 -8.66 -11.08 -10.80
C LEU A 86 -9.44 -10.70 -9.55
N PHE A 87 -8.80 -10.82 -8.41
CA PHE A 87 -9.37 -10.44 -7.13
C PHE A 87 -8.42 -9.46 -6.45
N PHE A 88 -8.97 -8.52 -5.71
CA PHE A 88 -8.13 -7.68 -4.86
C PHE A 88 -8.44 -7.90 -3.38
N MET A 89 -7.46 -7.56 -2.56
CA MET A 89 -7.59 -7.52 -1.12
C MET A 89 -7.04 -6.19 -0.62
N VAL A 90 -7.85 -5.47 0.16
CA VAL A 90 -7.43 -4.25 0.84
C VAL A 90 -7.57 -4.46 2.34
N LYS A 91 -6.54 -4.08 3.10
CA LYS A 91 -6.59 -4.11 4.56
C LYS A 91 -6.32 -2.73 5.12
N ASN A 92 -7.20 -2.27 6.01
CA ASN A 92 -7.04 -1.01 6.70
C ASN A 92 -6.26 -1.22 8.00
N GLN A 93 -5.00 -0.80 8.02
CA GLN A 93 -4.14 -0.79 9.22
C GLN A 93 -4.09 0.61 9.88
N TYR A 94 -4.93 1.55 9.41
CA TYR A 94 -5.09 2.82 10.10
C TYR A 94 -5.87 2.64 11.40
N ARG A 95 -5.66 3.54 12.35
CA ARG A 95 -6.37 3.54 13.64
C ARG A 95 -7.82 3.99 13.57
N ILE A 96 -8.25 4.48 12.41
CA ILE A 96 -9.58 5.02 12.14
C ILE A 96 -10.18 4.34 10.93
N ALA A 97 -11.49 4.45 10.77
CA ALA A 97 -12.15 4.05 9.54
C ALA A 97 -11.71 4.95 8.39
N LYS A 98 -11.50 4.33 7.21
CA LYS A 98 -11.11 5.00 5.98
C LYS A 98 -12.02 4.56 4.84
N PHE A 99 -12.29 5.46 3.90
CA PHE A 99 -13.03 5.15 2.69
C PHE A 99 -12.04 4.98 1.54
N PHE A 100 -11.97 3.78 1.00
CA PHE A 100 -11.05 3.40 -0.06
C PHE A 100 -11.78 3.16 -1.37
N GLU A 101 -11.06 3.39 -2.45
CA GLU A 101 -11.46 3.09 -3.82
C GLU A 101 -10.31 2.38 -4.55
N ILE A 102 -10.65 1.36 -5.35
CA ILE A 102 -9.72 0.67 -6.24
C ILE A 102 -9.96 1.12 -7.66
N GLN A 103 -8.90 1.56 -8.33
CA GLN A 103 -8.89 1.91 -9.74
C GLN A 103 -8.03 0.93 -10.53
N LEU A 104 -8.56 0.43 -11.66
CA LEU A 104 -7.80 -0.33 -12.64
C LEU A 104 -7.44 0.57 -13.81
N LYS A 105 -6.16 0.61 -14.16
CA LYS A 105 -5.61 1.30 -15.31
C LYS A 105 -4.87 0.33 -16.21
N ILE A 106 -4.99 0.52 -17.50
CA ILE A 106 -4.28 -0.28 -18.52
C ILE A 106 -3.33 0.65 -19.27
N GLY A 107 -2.06 0.32 -19.27
CA GLY A 107 -1.03 1.05 -19.99
C GLY A 107 -0.24 0.15 -20.94
N LEU A 108 0.49 0.75 -21.89
CA LEU A 108 1.41 0.03 -22.74
C LEU A 108 2.57 -0.59 -21.93
N TYR A 109 3.12 -1.70 -22.40
CA TYR A 109 4.32 -2.30 -21.77
C TYR A 109 5.50 -1.33 -21.67
N SER A 110 5.67 -0.48 -22.70
CA SER A 110 6.71 0.54 -22.76
C SER A 110 6.54 1.69 -21.77
N LEU A 111 5.34 1.85 -21.18
CA LEU A 111 5.07 2.91 -20.24
C LEU A 111 5.96 2.80 -18.99
N ILE A 112 6.70 3.85 -18.70
CA ILE A 112 7.47 3.95 -17.45
C ILE A 112 6.47 4.28 -16.32
N ILE A 113 6.49 3.46 -15.27
CA ILE A 113 5.69 3.69 -14.07
C ILE A 113 6.58 4.43 -13.07
N ASP A 114 6.37 5.71 -12.93
CA ASP A 114 7.13 6.61 -12.05
C ASP A 114 6.18 7.58 -11.33
N GLU A 115 6.73 8.54 -10.59
CA GLU A 115 5.98 9.50 -9.79
C GLU A 115 5.00 10.36 -10.62
N ASP A 116 5.25 10.52 -11.92
CA ASP A 116 4.40 11.30 -12.82
C ASP A 116 3.23 10.47 -13.39
N THR A 117 3.33 9.14 -13.32
CA THR A 117 2.38 8.22 -13.97
C THR A 117 1.37 7.60 -13.01
N PHE A 118 1.75 7.26 -11.77
CA PHE A 118 0.76 6.74 -10.84
C PHE A 118 0.02 7.87 -10.09
N GLY A 119 -1.22 7.59 -9.74
CA GLY A 119 -2.10 8.58 -9.14
C GLY A 119 -2.57 9.66 -10.12
N SER A 120 -2.26 9.55 -11.41
CA SER A 120 -2.62 10.53 -12.43
C SER A 120 -3.60 9.97 -13.48
N ASN A 121 -4.44 10.84 -14.00
CA ASN A 121 -5.35 10.56 -15.11
C ASN A 121 -4.73 11.03 -16.41
N THR A 122 -3.60 10.44 -16.81
CA THR A 122 -2.94 10.80 -18.07
C THR A 122 -3.56 10.06 -19.24
N SER A 123 -3.46 10.64 -20.44
CA SER A 123 -3.83 9.97 -21.70
C SER A 123 -3.02 8.72 -21.99
N SER A 124 -2.00 8.43 -21.20
CA SER A 124 -1.16 7.23 -21.31
C SER A 124 -1.82 5.97 -20.75
N TYR A 125 -2.92 6.13 -20.03
CA TYR A 125 -3.70 5.02 -19.49
C TYR A 125 -5.07 4.94 -20.14
N PHE A 126 -5.57 3.74 -20.30
CA PHE A 126 -6.98 3.50 -20.48
C PHE A 126 -7.59 3.18 -19.13
N TYR A 127 -8.64 3.89 -18.77
CA TYR A 127 -9.45 3.61 -17.58
C TYR A 127 -10.52 2.61 -17.91
N GLU A 128 -10.54 1.51 -17.17
CA GLU A 128 -11.75 0.70 -17.08
C GLU A 128 -12.53 1.18 -15.85
N GLU A 129 -13.82 1.49 -16.02
CA GLU A 129 -14.70 1.98 -14.94
C GLU A 129 -15.08 0.89 -13.91
N HIS A 130 -14.15 0.04 -13.53
CA HIS A 130 -14.36 -0.93 -12.44
C HIS A 130 -13.97 -0.34 -11.08
N TRP A 131 -14.62 0.76 -10.79
CA TRP A 131 -14.45 1.46 -9.53
C TRP A 131 -15.21 0.72 -8.44
N LYS A 132 -14.48 0.14 -7.51
CA LYS A 132 -15.07 -0.44 -6.32
C LYS A 132 -14.61 0.36 -5.13
N SER A 133 -15.55 0.78 -4.30
CA SER A 133 -15.24 1.58 -3.11
C SER A 133 -15.91 1.00 -1.88
N LYS A 134 -15.26 1.11 -0.72
CA LYS A 134 -15.77 0.63 0.55
C LYS A 134 -15.16 1.38 1.72
N VAL A 135 -15.98 1.65 2.73
CA VAL A 135 -15.48 2.07 4.05
C VAL A 135 -14.99 0.84 4.81
N LEU A 136 -13.73 0.90 5.26
CA LEU A 136 -13.13 -0.12 6.10
C LEU A 136 -12.88 0.45 7.49
N ASN A 137 -13.36 -0.24 8.52
CA ASN A 137 -13.03 0.08 9.89
C ASN A 137 -11.55 -0.25 10.17
N ARG A 138 -11.08 0.13 11.33
CA ARG A 138 -9.75 -0.25 11.82
C ARG A 138 -9.57 -1.78 11.78
N ASP A 139 -8.44 -2.23 11.26
CA ASP A 139 -8.05 -3.64 11.12
C ASP A 139 -9.03 -4.49 10.27
N GLU A 140 -9.99 -3.83 9.57
CA GLU A 140 -10.91 -4.50 8.65
C GLU A 140 -10.20 -4.83 7.33
N GLN A 141 -10.56 -6.00 6.79
CA GLN A 141 -10.12 -6.46 5.48
C GLN A 141 -11.29 -6.50 4.50
N TRP A 142 -11.05 -6.06 3.29
CA TRP A 142 -11.96 -6.14 2.17
C TRP A 142 -11.43 -7.18 1.15
N GLY A 143 -12.06 -8.34 1.08
CA GLY A 143 -11.68 -9.43 0.19
C GLY A 143 -10.58 -10.36 0.75
N PRO A 144 -10.15 -11.33 -0.06
CA PRO A 144 -10.72 -11.64 -1.38
C PRO A 144 -12.06 -12.39 -1.27
N ASN A 145 -12.99 -12.05 -2.12
CA ASN A 145 -14.30 -12.70 -2.26
C ASN A 145 -14.99 -12.19 -3.54
N THR A 146 -16.22 -12.61 -3.80
CA THR A 146 -16.99 -12.18 -4.98
C THR A 146 -17.22 -10.67 -5.07
N GLN A 147 -17.18 -9.92 -3.96
CA GLN A 147 -17.29 -8.46 -3.98
C GLN A 147 -16.02 -7.77 -4.47
N THR A 148 -14.87 -8.44 -4.37
CA THR A 148 -13.56 -7.94 -4.79
C THR A 148 -13.09 -8.55 -6.10
N GLU A 149 -13.95 -9.30 -6.76
CA GLU A 149 -13.73 -9.79 -8.10
C GLU A 149 -13.73 -8.63 -9.11
N VAL A 150 -12.69 -8.57 -9.93
CA VAL A 150 -12.57 -7.67 -11.07
C VAL A 150 -12.57 -8.51 -12.34
N ILE A 151 -13.60 -8.36 -13.14
CA ILE A 151 -13.71 -9.02 -14.45
C ILE A 151 -13.59 -7.94 -15.50
N PHE A 152 -12.61 -8.06 -16.36
CA PHE A 152 -12.43 -7.14 -17.48
C PHE A 152 -11.98 -7.87 -18.73
N ASN A 153 -12.13 -7.23 -19.88
CA ASN A 153 -11.64 -7.71 -21.17
C ASN A 153 -10.99 -6.56 -21.96
N PHE A 154 -10.11 -6.91 -22.86
CA PHE A 154 -9.62 -5.95 -23.84
C PHE A 154 -10.68 -5.79 -24.93
N ASN A 155 -11.06 -4.58 -25.18
CA ASN A 155 -12.05 -4.23 -26.19
C ASN A 155 -11.45 -3.27 -27.22
N SER A 156 -12.21 -3.01 -28.28
CA SER A 156 -11.76 -2.13 -29.37
C SER A 156 -11.50 -0.69 -28.90
N ALA A 157 -12.15 -0.21 -27.83
CA ALA A 157 -11.91 1.14 -27.28
C ALA A 157 -10.53 1.24 -26.65
N ILE A 158 -10.12 0.21 -25.89
CA ILE A 158 -8.77 0.13 -25.28
C ILE A 158 -7.71 0.15 -26.39
N LEU A 159 -7.88 -0.69 -27.42
CA LEU A 159 -6.93 -0.77 -28.53
C LEU A 159 -6.94 0.50 -29.41
N THR A 160 -8.05 1.18 -29.53
CA THR A 160 -8.11 2.48 -30.23
C THR A 160 -7.36 3.55 -29.47
N HIS A 161 -7.45 3.53 -28.13
CA HIS A 161 -6.78 4.52 -27.27
C HIS A 161 -5.29 4.26 -27.13
N LEU A 162 -4.89 3.02 -26.82
CA LEU A 162 -3.50 2.67 -26.52
C LEU A 162 -2.71 2.21 -27.75
N GLY A 163 -3.38 1.71 -28.78
CA GLY A 163 -2.76 0.99 -29.89
C GLY A 163 -2.49 -0.49 -29.56
N TYR A 164 -2.09 -1.23 -30.58
CA TYR A 164 -1.63 -2.61 -30.41
C TYR A 164 -0.14 -2.62 -30.03
N GLU A 165 0.18 -3.27 -28.93
CA GLU A 165 1.55 -3.42 -28.43
C GLU A 165 1.96 -4.90 -28.44
N ALA A 166 2.95 -5.25 -29.27
CA ALA A 166 3.43 -6.64 -29.39
C ALA A 166 4.07 -7.16 -28.09
N ASN A 167 4.66 -6.29 -27.28
CA ASN A 167 5.26 -6.64 -26.00
C ASN A 167 4.22 -6.74 -24.86
N GLY A 168 2.97 -6.39 -25.14
CA GLY A 168 1.86 -6.48 -24.22
C GLY A 168 1.53 -5.19 -23.49
N TYR A 169 0.80 -5.34 -22.40
CA TYR A 169 0.25 -4.25 -21.61
C TYR A 169 0.61 -4.42 -20.14
N LYS A 170 0.49 -3.34 -19.39
CA LYS A 170 0.56 -3.31 -17.94
C LYS A 170 -0.82 -3.10 -17.37
N LEU A 171 -1.19 -3.89 -16.38
CA LEU A 171 -2.40 -3.68 -15.59
C LEU A 171 -1.98 -3.07 -14.27
N LEU A 172 -2.46 -1.88 -13.98
CA LEU A 172 -2.10 -1.12 -12.79
C LEU A 172 -3.34 -0.98 -11.89
N PHE A 173 -3.25 -1.49 -10.67
CA PHE A 173 -4.26 -1.34 -9.64
C PHE A 173 -3.78 -0.32 -8.64
N GLU A 174 -4.53 0.75 -8.46
CA GLU A 174 -4.23 1.83 -7.53
C GLU A 174 -5.23 1.87 -6.40
N LEU A 175 -4.73 2.09 -5.19
CA LEU A 175 -5.56 2.36 -4.02
C LEU A 175 -5.68 3.86 -3.83
N TRP A 176 -6.91 4.34 -3.79
CA TRP A 176 -7.26 5.72 -3.54
C TRP A 176 -7.96 5.83 -2.19
N GLU A 177 -7.75 6.91 -1.47
CA GLU A 177 -8.31 7.19 -0.17
C GLU A 177 -9.12 8.49 -0.23
N PHE A 178 -10.32 8.49 0.34
CA PHE A 178 -11.15 9.68 0.38
C PHE A 178 -10.55 10.75 1.31
N ASP A 179 -10.25 11.90 0.74
CA ASP A 179 -9.81 13.09 1.46
C ASP A 179 -11.00 14.00 1.75
N SER A 180 -11.38 14.11 3.01
CA SER A 180 -12.51 14.93 3.43
C SER A 180 -12.25 16.45 3.28
N SER A 181 -10.99 16.88 3.14
CA SER A 181 -10.66 18.29 2.94
C SER A 181 -10.92 18.75 1.51
N GLU A 182 -10.65 17.88 0.55
CA GLU A 182 -10.89 18.11 -0.89
C GLU A 182 -12.26 17.58 -1.34
N ASN A 183 -12.94 16.80 -0.49
CA ASN A 183 -14.19 16.10 -0.78
C ASN A 183 -14.09 15.21 -2.03
N ASP A 184 -12.96 14.57 -2.22
CA ASP A 184 -12.63 13.72 -3.35
C ASP A 184 -11.67 12.61 -2.94
N PHE A 185 -11.44 11.64 -3.84
CA PHE A 185 -10.46 10.60 -3.66
C PHE A 185 -9.07 11.09 -4.08
N ALA A 186 -8.08 10.87 -3.22
CA ALA A 186 -6.68 11.13 -3.47
C ALA A 186 -5.90 9.82 -3.55
N PHE A 187 -4.89 9.78 -4.41
CA PHE A 187 -4.02 8.62 -4.52
C PHE A 187 -3.27 8.38 -3.21
N SER A 188 -3.39 7.17 -2.67
CA SER A 188 -2.80 6.82 -1.36
C SER A 188 -1.29 6.53 -1.40
N GLY A 189 -0.68 6.52 -2.59
CA GLY A 189 0.70 6.07 -2.79
C GLY A 189 0.86 4.55 -2.88
N ILE A 190 -0.25 3.80 -2.86
CA ILE A 190 -0.23 2.33 -2.88
C ILE A 190 -0.76 1.83 -4.21
N PHE A 191 0.04 1.00 -4.86
CA PHE A 191 -0.33 0.37 -6.12
C PHE A 191 0.31 -1.00 -6.28
N VAL A 192 -0.30 -1.83 -7.14
CA VAL A 192 0.25 -3.11 -7.62
C VAL A 192 0.09 -3.14 -9.13
N TYR A 193 1.08 -3.61 -9.84
CA TYR A 193 0.97 -3.76 -11.28
C TYR A 193 1.43 -5.12 -11.76
N LEU A 194 0.74 -5.61 -12.79
CA LEU A 194 1.10 -6.82 -13.54
C LEU A 194 1.73 -6.39 -14.85
N THR A 195 2.90 -6.95 -15.16
CA THR A 195 3.66 -6.66 -16.39
C THR A 195 3.46 -7.73 -17.43
N SER A 196 3.68 -7.37 -18.69
CA SER A 196 3.78 -8.32 -19.81
C SER A 196 2.50 -9.11 -20.11
N PHE A 197 1.36 -8.45 -20.01
CA PHE A 197 0.08 -9.03 -20.41
C PHE A 197 -0.07 -8.97 -21.93
N GLN A 198 -0.05 -10.11 -22.63
CA GLN A 198 -0.05 -10.18 -24.10
C GLN A 198 -1.43 -10.47 -24.67
N LEU A 199 -1.75 -9.84 -25.80
CA LEU A 199 -2.93 -10.18 -26.59
C LEU A 199 -2.53 -11.15 -27.72
N ILE A 200 -3.16 -12.33 -27.73
CA ILE A 200 -3.02 -13.32 -28.81
C ILE A 200 -4.16 -13.05 -29.80
N LEU A 201 -3.83 -12.49 -30.96
CA LEU A 201 -4.82 -12.13 -31.96
C LEU A 201 -5.32 -13.37 -32.71
N VAL A 202 -6.61 -13.54 -32.78
CA VAL A 202 -7.29 -14.55 -33.60
C VAL A 202 -8.32 -13.87 -34.50
N SER A 203 -8.50 -14.43 -35.67
CA SER A 203 -9.45 -13.94 -36.72
C SER A 203 -10.74 -14.73 -36.69
#